data_474c21a8d740930a49ed800ce56b6527
#
_entry.id   474c21a8d740930a49ed800ce56b6527
#
_cell.length_a   1.000
_cell.length_b   1.000
_cell.length_c   1.000
_cell.angle_alpha   90.00
_cell.angle_beta   90.00
_cell.angle_gamma   90.00
#
_symmetry.space_group_name_H-M   'P 1'
#
loop_
_entity.id
_entity.type
_entity.pdbx_description
1 polymer ?
#
loop_
_entity_poly.entity_id
_entity_poly.type
_entity_poly.pdbx_seq_one_letter_code
_entity_poly.pdbx_strand_id
1 'polypeptide(L)'
;MIQTKEDLRLYLEKDKQALGITRKRPCLVGDDIWKFEIALRYHEYLTNVNGGGVTRLIRRKFWGFLHHYFGIRLGFSIPINVFDYGLRINHYGTIVVNTKARIGKWCDIHACVNIGESLDKKAPCLGDNCWIGPGAKLFGGITIGNGVMIGAGSVVNKSFTENNITIVGVPARKIKDTGDPY
;
A
#
# COMPACT_ATOMS: atom_id res chain seq x y z
N MET A 1 -1.77 -7.51 9.42
CA MET A 1 -3.24 -7.47 9.11
C MET A 1 -4.00 -7.05 10.35
N ILE A 2 -5.01 -6.21 10.20
CA ILE A 2 -5.83 -5.65 11.30
C ILE A 2 -6.81 -6.71 11.80
N GLN A 3 -6.70 -7.11 13.08
CA GLN A 3 -7.58 -8.11 13.71
C GLN A 3 -8.27 -7.58 14.98
N THR A 4 -7.73 -6.52 15.59
CA THR A 4 -8.26 -5.92 16.82
C THR A 4 -8.59 -4.44 16.62
N LYS A 5 -9.29 -3.82 17.59
CA LYS A 5 -9.50 -2.37 17.61
C LYS A 5 -8.20 -1.60 17.84
N GLU A 6 -7.30 -2.19 18.58
CA GLU A 6 -5.96 -1.67 18.86
C GLU A 6 -5.13 -1.64 17.58
N ASP A 7 -5.15 -2.71 16.78
CA ASP A 7 -4.52 -2.72 15.45
C ASP A 7 -5.09 -1.62 14.55
N LEU A 8 -6.43 -1.51 14.49
CA LEU A 8 -7.08 -0.47 13.68
C LEU A 8 -6.60 0.93 14.08
N ARG A 9 -6.52 1.22 15.38
CA ARG A 9 -6.02 2.52 15.87
C ARG A 9 -4.57 2.74 15.46
N LEU A 10 -3.72 1.72 15.63
CA LEU A 10 -2.32 1.76 15.23
C LEU A 10 -2.16 2.08 13.73
N TYR A 11 -2.87 1.34 12.87
CA TYR A 11 -2.80 1.53 11.43
C TYR A 11 -3.26 2.92 11.01
N LEU A 12 -4.41 3.40 11.52
CA LEU A 12 -4.91 4.74 11.22
C LEU A 12 -3.96 5.86 11.67
N GLU A 13 -3.31 5.68 12.83
CA GLU A 13 -2.34 6.65 13.34
C GLU A 13 -1.06 6.66 12.50
N LYS A 14 -0.52 5.47 12.15
CA LYS A 14 0.72 5.34 11.39
C LYS A 14 0.57 5.77 9.94
N ASP A 15 -0.55 5.47 9.28
CA ASP A 15 -0.85 5.97 7.93
C ASP A 15 -0.97 7.49 7.92
N LYS A 16 -1.69 8.06 8.89
CA LYS A 16 -1.77 9.50 9.08
C LYS A 16 -0.40 10.16 9.32
N GLN A 17 0.47 9.52 10.12
CA GLN A 17 1.85 9.97 10.35
C GLN A 17 2.65 9.94 9.06
N ALA A 18 2.55 8.88 8.27
CA ALA A 18 3.22 8.74 6.97
C ALA A 18 2.80 9.82 5.98
N LEU A 19 1.52 10.21 5.98
CA LEU A 19 1.01 11.33 5.17
C LEU A 19 1.44 12.72 5.69
N GLY A 20 2.13 12.82 6.82
CA GLY A 20 2.52 14.11 7.44
C GLY A 20 1.36 14.94 7.98
N ILE A 21 0.20 14.32 8.25
CA ILE A 21 -1.01 15.01 8.67
C ILE A 21 -1.06 15.15 10.19
N THR A 22 -1.21 16.38 10.70
CA THR A 22 -1.29 16.66 12.15
C THR A 22 -2.72 16.81 12.65
N ARG A 23 -3.66 17.26 11.82
CA ARG A 23 -5.06 17.49 12.21
C ARG A 23 -5.79 16.18 12.55
N LYS A 24 -6.86 16.29 13.37
CA LYS A 24 -7.57 15.12 13.92
C LYS A 24 -8.52 14.44 12.94
N ARG A 25 -9.03 15.14 11.93
CA ARG A 25 -10.05 14.63 10.96
C ARG A 25 -9.76 15.15 9.56
N PRO A 26 -10.14 14.40 8.51
CA PRO A 26 -10.07 14.89 7.15
C PRO A 26 -10.98 16.10 6.93
N CYS A 27 -10.58 16.99 6.04
CA CYS A 27 -11.44 18.08 5.56
C CYS A 27 -12.64 17.54 4.77
N LEU A 28 -13.75 18.27 4.77
CA LEU A 28 -14.93 17.89 3.99
C LEU A 28 -14.59 17.86 2.49
N VAL A 29 -13.85 18.86 2.01
CA VAL A 29 -13.33 18.97 0.65
C VAL A 29 -11.83 18.77 0.69
N GLY A 30 -11.28 17.96 -0.21
CA GLY A 30 -9.88 17.55 -0.20
C GLY A 30 -9.61 16.34 0.70
N ASP A 31 -8.34 16.04 0.96
CA ASP A 31 -7.88 14.87 1.75
C ASP A 31 -8.38 13.52 1.22
N ASP A 32 -8.68 13.43 -0.06
CA ASP A 32 -9.33 12.24 -0.61
C ASP A 32 -8.45 10.99 -0.49
N ILE A 33 -7.11 11.14 -0.53
CA ILE A 33 -6.15 10.05 -0.28
C ILE A 33 -6.28 9.57 1.17
N TRP A 34 -6.26 10.48 2.14
CA TRP A 34 -6.41 10.10 3.54
C TRP A 34 -7.78 9.47 3.84
N LYS A 35 -8.87 9.97 3.20
CA LYS A 35 -10.20 9.35 3.30
C LYS A 35 -10.22 7.94 2.71
N PHE A 36 -9.50 7.73 1.61
CA PHE A 36 -9.32 6.40 1.03
C PHE A 36 -8.61 5.46 2.00
N GLU A 37 -7.48 5.88 2.59
CA GLU A 37 -6.74 5.05 3.55
C GLU A 37 -7.59 4.73 4.79
N ILE A 38 -8.32 5.69 5.34
CA ILE A 38 -9.27 5.45 6.43
C ILE A 38 -10.30 4.39 6.02
N ALA A 39 -10.90 4.52 4.83
CA ALA A 39 -11.91 3.58 4.35
C ALA A 39 -11.32 2.18 4.12
N LEU A 40 -10.10 2.09 3.58
CA LEU A 40 -9.33 0.85 3.43
C LEU A 40 -9.17 0.15 4.79
N ARG A 41 -8.68 0.86 5.83
CA ARG A 41 -8.40 0.28 7.15
C ARG A 41 -9.65 -0.16 7.90
N TYR A 42 -10.74 0.60 7.83
CA TYR A 42 -12.02 0.15 8.39
C TYR A 42 -12.61 -1.04 7.63
N HIS A 43 -12.48 -1.09 6.30
CA HIS A 43 -12.92 -2.22 5.50
C HIS A 43 -12.11 -3.50 5.84
N GLU A 44 -10.77 -3.39 5.98
CA GLU A 44 -9.89 -4.47 6.44
C GLU A 44 -10.34 -5.00 7.81
N TYR A 45 -10.44 -4.13 8.80
CA TYR A 45 -10.83 -4.48 10.16
C TYR A 45 -12.16 -5.23 10.18
N LEU A 46 -13.21 -4.65 9.58
CA LEU A 46 -14.55 -5.23 9.59
C LEU A 46 -14.66 -6.53 8.76
N THR A 47 -13.72 -6.78 7.87
CA THR A 47 -13.63 -8.04 7.12
C THR A 47 -12.91 -9.11 7.92
N ASN A 48 -11.85 -8.75 8.64
CA ASN A 48 -10.96 -9.71 9.31
C ASN A 48 -11.47 -10.15 10.68
N VAL A 49 -12.25 -9.30 11.40
CA VAL A 49 -12.76 -9.66 12.73
C VAL A 49 -13.95 -10.61 12.63
N ASN A 50 -14.07 -11.51 13.62
CA ASN A 50 -15.21 -12.40 13.78
C ASN A 50 -16.27 -11.78 14.70
N GLY A 51 -17.53 -12.25 14.61
CA GLY A 51 -18.64 -11.80 15.45
C GLY A 51 -19.28 -10.49 14.99
N GLY A 52 -20.06 -9.83 15.84
CA GLY A 52 -20.69 -8.51 15.58
C GLY A 52 -21.98 -8.52 14.76
N GLY A 53 -22.49 -9.67 14.36
CA GLY A 53 -23.81 -9.85 13.74
C GLY A 53 -24.11 -8.91 12.55
N VAL A 54 -25.37 -8.53 12.42
CA VAL A 54 -25.89 -7.70 11.31
C VAL A 54 -25.28 -6.30 11.31
N THR A 55 -25.04 -5.71 12.48
CA THR A 55 -24.43 -4.38 12.60
C THR A 55 -23.04 -4.33 11.99
N ARG A 56 -22.20 -5.35 12.20
CA ARG A 56 -20.89 -5.43 11.55
C ARG A 56 -21.02 -5.57 10.05
N LEU A 57 -21.97 -6.38 9.57
CA LEU A 57 -22.20 -6.57 8.14
C LEU A 57 -22.56 -5.25 7.45
N ILE A 58 -23.47 -4.47 8.04
CA ILE A 58 -23.86 -3.15 7.52
C ILE A 58 -22.65 -2.22 7.46
N ARG A 59 -21.89 -2.13 8.57
CA ARG A 59 -20.68 -1.29 8.64
C ARG A 59 -19.62 -1.72 7.63
N ARG A 60 -19.40 -3.04 7.45
CA ARG A 60 -18.46 -3.57 6.46
C ARG A 60 -18.87 -3.16 5.04
N LYS A 61 -20.16 -3.28 4.69
CA LYS A 61 -20.67 -2.86 3.38
C LYS A 61 -20.50 -1.35 3.16
N PHE A 62 -20.79 -0.54 4.17
CA PHE A 62 -20.61 0.92 4.12
C PHE A 62 -19.13 1.30 3.88
N TRP A 63 -18.20 0.76 4.66
CA TRP A 63 -16.78 1.07 4.50
C TRP A 63 -16.20 0.45 3.22
N GLY A 64 -16.69 -0.72 2.80
CA GLY A 64 -16.35 -1.30 1.50
C GLY A 64 -16.81 -0.43 0.33
N PHE A 65 -18.02 0.15 0.42
CA PHE A 65 -18.50 1.13 -0.56
C PHE A 65 -17.60 2.38 -0.60
N LEU A 66 -17.26 2.97 0.54
CA LEU A 66 -16.38 4.14 0.57
C LEU A 66 -14.97 3.83 0.02
N HIS A 67 -14.40 2.67 0.38
CA HIS A 67 -13.12 2.20 -0.15
C HIS A 67 -13.18 2.08 -1.69
N HIS A 68 -14.21 1.47 -2.23
CA HIS A 68 -14.43 1.37 -3.67
C HIS A 68 -14.65 2.73 -4.34
N TYR A 69 -15.50 3.58 -3.76
CA TYR A 69 -15.81 4.91 -4.28
C TYR A 69 -14.56 5.80 -4.41
N PHE A 70 -13.80 5.93 -3.31
CA PHE A 70 -12.55 6.69 -3.36
C PHE A 70 -11.49 6.02 -4.24
N GLY A 71 -11.45 4.69 -4.28
CA GLY A 71 -10.55 3.93 -5.16
C GLY A 71 -10.78 4.30 -6.63
N ILE A 72 -12.01 4.24 -7.12
CA ILE A 72 -12.35 4.63 -8.49
C ILE A 72 -12.02 6.11 -8.74
N ARG A 73 -12.43 6.99 -7.81
CA ARG A 73 -12.23 8.44 -7.95
C ARG A 73 -10.76 8.84 -8.03
N LEU A 74 -9.88 8.14 -7.29
CA LEU A 74 -8.45 8.42 -7.23
C LEU A 74 -7.61 7.61 -8.23
N GLY A 75 -8.21 6.59 -8.87
CA GLY A 75 -7.52 5.67 -9.76
C GLY A 75 -6.82 4.53 -9.03
N PHE A 76 -7.26 4.19 -7.81
CA PHE A 76 -6.61 3.15 -6.99
C PHE A 76 -7.36 1.82 -7.06
N SER A 77 -6.65 0.77 -7.45
CA SER A 77 -7.05 -0.63 -7.30
C SER A 77 -6.14 -1.28 -6.24
N ILE A 78 -6.37 -0.92 -4.98
CA ILE A 78 -5.60 -1.39 -3.82
C ILE A 78 -6.53 -2.27 -2.98
N PRO A 79 -6.31 -3.60 -2.94
CA PRO A 79 -7.12 -4.51 -2.13
C PRO A 79 -6.83 -4.37 -0.64
N ILE A 80 -7.75 -4.86 0.18
CA ILE A 80 -7.53 -5.01 1.63
C ILE A 80 -6.43 -6.06 1.91
N ASN A 81 -5.79 -5.94 3.07
CA ASN A 81 -4.79 -6.89 3.59
C ASN A 81 -3.50 -7.01 2.76
N VAL A 82 -3.15 -6.00 1.99
CA VAL A 82 -1.96 -5.98 1.16
C VAL A 82 -0.84 -5.17 1.80
N PHE A 83 -1.14 -3.99 2.32
CA PHE A 83 -0.16 -3.10 2.97
C PHE A 83 -0.23 -3.18 4.48
N ASP A 84 0.94 -3.26 5.13
CA ASP A 84 1.05 -3.05 6.58
C ASP A 84 0.86 -1.56 6.92
N TYR A 85 1.02 -1.15 8.19
CA TYR A 85 0.81 0.23 8.61
C TYR A 85 1.90 1.18 8.11
N GLY A 86 1.58 2.47 8.10
CA GLY A 86 2.47 3.51 7.58
C GLY A 86 2.43 3.62 6.07
N LEU A 87 1.33 3.24 5.44
CA LEU A 87 1.13 3.46 4.02
C LEU A 87 1.14 4.95 3.73
N ARG A 88 1.94 5.36 2.75
CA ARG A 88 1.98 6.72 2.21
C ARG A 88 1.70 6.69 0.72
N ILE A 89 0.55 7.19 0.32
CA ILE A 89 0.23 7.41 -1.09
C ILE A 89 0.45 8.89 -1.40
N ASN A 90 1.45 9.21 -2.21
CA ASN A 90 1.85 10.60 -2.42
C ASN A 90 0.88 11.39 -3.30
N HIS A 91 0.37 10.77 -4.38
CA HIS A 91 -0.47 11.43 -5.37
C HIS A 91 -1.58 10.50 -5.84
N TYR A 92 -2.70 11.09 -6.25
CA TYR A 92 -3.72 10.35 -6.99
C TYR A 92 -3.21 10.02 -8.41
N GLY A 93 -3.83 9.01 -9.01
CA GLY A 93 -3.45 8.45 -10.31
C GLY A 93 -3.46 6.93 -10.24
N THR A 94 -3.27 6.27 -11.36
CA THR A 94 -3.42 4.81 -11.42
C THR A 94 -2.42 4.09 -10.52
N ILE A 95 -2.91 3.41 -9.49
CA ILE A 95 -2.13 2.47 -8.67
C ILE A 95 -2.89 1.15 -8.67
N VAL A 96 -2.25 0.08 -9.14
CA VAL A 96 -2.85 -1.25 -9.22
C VAL A 96 -2.01 -2.25 -8.45
N VAL A 97 -2.63 -2.91 -7.47
CA VAL A 97 -1.95 -3.89 -6.61
C VAL A 97 -2.73 -5.21 -6.60
N ASN A 98 -2.01 -6.32 -6.78
CA ASN A 98 -2.60 -7.65 -6.74
C ASN A 98 -2.96 -8.06 -5.31
N THR A 99 -4.07 -8.76 -5.13
CA THR A 99 -4.58 -9.23 -3.82
C THR A 99 -3.62 -10.16 -3.07
N LYS A 100 -2.71 -10.81 -3.77
CA LYS A 100 -1.70 -11.72 -3.21
C LYS A 100 -0.40 -11.01 -2.81
N ALA A 101 -0.20 -9.77 -3.23
CA ALA A 101 0.98 -9.00 -2.85
C ALA A 101 1.01 -8.78 -1.33
N ARG A 102 2.20 -8.68 -0.77
CA ARG A 102 2.43 -8.37 0.65
C ARG A 102 3.48 -7.30 0.73
N ILE A 103 3.11 -6.17 1.30
CA ILE A 103 3.98 -5.01 1.42
C ILE A 103 4.12 -4.68 2.90
N GLY A 104 5.35 -4.53 3.35
CA GLY A 104 5.70 -4.24 4.74
C GLY A 104 5.30 -2.83 5.16
N LYS A 105 5.80 -2.44 6.32
CA LYS A 105 5.50 -1.17 7.01
C LYS A 105 6.16 -0.01 6.31
N TRP A 106 5.57 1.18 6.46
CA TRP A 106 6.14 2.44 5.99
C TRP A 106 6.47 2.44 4.50
N CYS A 107 5.60 1.83 3.70
CA CYS A 107 5.74 1.86 2.25
C CYS A 107 5.27 3.20 1.70
N ASP A 108 6.16 3.86 0.96
CA ASP A 108 5.85 5.07 0.18
C ASP A 108 5.62 4.67 -1.29
N ILE A 109 4.41 4.89 -1.79
CA ILE A 109 4.01 4.49 -3.14
C ILE A 109 3.53 5.69 -3.96
N HIS A 110 4.01 5.77 -5.18
CA HIS A 110 3.71 6.85 -6.11
C HIS A 110 2.71 6.46 -7.20
N ALA A 111 2.27 7.46 -7.97
CA ALA A 111 1.32 7.27 -9.06
C ALA A 111 1.87 6.34 -10.16
N CYS A 112 0.98 5.72 -10.91
CA CYS A 112 1.26 4.83 -12.03
C CYS A 112 2.04 3.55 -11.68
N VAL A 113 2.07 3.18 -10.39
CA VAL A 113 2.69 1.91 -9.94
C VAL A 113 1.78 0.74 -10.23
N ASN A 114 2.38 -0.37 -10.67
CA ASN A 114 1.70 -1.66 -10.81
C ASN A 114 2.46 -2.74 -10.05
N ILE A 115 1.78 -3.45 -9.14
CA ILE A 115 2.30 -4.61 -8.41
C ILE A 115 1.43 -5.80 -8.79
N GLY A 116 1.91 -6.61 -9.72
CA GLY A 116 1.13 -7.66 -10.39
C GLY A 116 1.63 -9.08 -10.12
N GLU A 117 0.78 -10.05 -10.37
CA GLU A 117 1.19 -11.44 -10.44
C GLU A 117 1.77 -11.78 -11.81
N SER A 118 2.61 -12.80 -11.87
CA SER A 118 3.09 -13.41 -13.10
C SER A 118 2.21 -14.61 -13.51
N LEU A 119 2.57 -15.25 -14.61
CA LEU A 119 1.84 -16.41 -15.14
C LEU A 119 1.77 -17.59 -14.15
N ASP A 120 2.74 -17.71 -13.25
CA ASP A 120 2.75 -18.69 -12.15
C ASP A 120 1.83 -18.32 -10.98
N LYS A 121 1.05 -17.25 -11.12
CA LYS A 121 0.09 -16.72 -10.13
C LYS A 121 0.71 -16.34 -8.78
N LYS A 122 2.00 -16.01 -8.75
CA LYS A 122 2.70 -15.45 -7.59
C LYS A 122 2.78 -13.94 -7.71
N ALA A 123 2.71 -13.23 -6.59
CA ALA A 123 2.79 -11.78 -6.50
C ALA A 123 3.95 -11.33 -5.61
N PRO A 124 4.42 -10.08 -5.77
CA PRO A 124 5.54 -9.55 -5.02
C PRO A 124 5.34 -9.53 -3.51
N CYS A 125 6.45 -9.77 -2.78
CA CYS A 125 6.56 -9.55 -1.35
C CYS A 125 7.65 -8.49 -1.11
N LEU A 126 7.30 -7.37 -0.49
CA LEU A 126 8.19 -6.26 -0.17
C LEU A 126 8.38 -6.16 1.34
N GLY A 127 9.60 -5.86 1.76
CA GLY A 127 9.94 -5.58 3.16
C GLY A 127 9.45 -4.21 3.63
N ASP A 128 9.91 -3.79 4.80
CA ASP A 128 9.56 -2.51 5.43
C ASP A 128 10.35 -1.34 4.79
N ASN A 129 9.82 -0.12 4.92
CA ASN A 129 10.46 1.13 4.48
C ASN A 129 10.85 1.13 2.99
N CYS A 130 10.02 0.58 2.13
CA CYS A 130 10.25 0.60 0.69
C CYS A 130 9.67 1.86 0.05
N TRP A 131 10.45 2.50 -0.81
CA TRP A 131 10.02 3.61 -1.65
C TRP A 131 9.79 3.12 -3.09
N ILE A 132 8.59 3.29 -3.63
CA ILE A 132 8.23 2.81 -4.97
C ILE A 132 7.95 4.01 -5.86
N GLY A 133 8.92 4.34 -6.71
CA GLY A 133 8.88 5.49 -7.59
C GLY A 133 7.76 5.45 -8.63
N PRO A 134 7.36 6.63 -9.14
CA PRO A 134 6.26 6.74 -10.08
C PRO A 134 6.48 5.88 -11.33
N GLY A 135 5.44 5.20 -11.76
CA GLY A 135 5.49 4.35 -12.96
C GLY A 135 6.21 3.02 -12.80
N ALA A 136 6.72 2.66 -11.62
CA ALA A 136 7.39 1.37 -11.41
C ALA A 136 6.43 0.19 -11.58
N LYS A 137 6.94 -0.92 -12.14
CA LYS A 137 6.21 -2.17 -12.39
C LYS A 137 6.93 -3.32 -11.72
N LEU A 138 6.25 -4.02 -10.81
CA LEU A 138 6.78 -5.16 -10.06
C LEU A 138 5.94 -6.40 -10.40
N PHE A 139 6.56 -7.48 -10.81
CA PHE A 139 5.83 -8.67 -11.24
C PHE A 139 6.39 -9.97 -10.68
N GLY A 140 5.46 -10.89 -10.37
CA GLY A 140 5.76 -12.27 -10.03
C GLY A 140 6.11 -12.49 -8.58
N GLY A 141 6.51 -13.71 -8.26
CA GLY A 141 6.88 -14.14 -6.92
C GLY A 141 8.26 -13.62 -6.49
N ILE A 142 8.47 -12.32 -6.62
CA ILE A 142 9.72 -11.66 -6.25
C ILE A 142 9.69 -11.24 -4.78
N THR A 143 10.88 -11.23 -4.15
CA THR A 143 11.08 -10.72 -2.79
C THR A 143 12.00 -9.51 -2.84
N ILE A 144 11.57 -8.43 -2.20
CA ILE A 144 12.33 -7.18 -2.06
C ILE A 144 12.65 -6.97 -0.58
N GLY A 145 13.90 -6.65 -0.26
CA GLY A 145 14.37 -6.40 1.11
C GLY A 145 13.77 -5.14 1.73
N ASN A 146 14.20 -4.82 2.96
CA ASN A 146 13.79 -3.61 3.66
C ASN A 146 14.56 -2.38 3.14
N GLY A 147 13.95 -1.19 3.21
CA GLY A 147 14.59 0.07 2.86
C GLY A 147 15.01 0.16 1.39
N VAL A 148 14.36 -0.58 0.49
CA VAL A 148 14.71 -0.57 -0.92
C VAL A 148 14.02 0.58 -1.64
N MET A 149 14.82 1.39 -2.34
CA MET A 149 14.33 2.42 -3.25
C MET A 149 14.21 1.85 -4.66
N ILE A 150 13.01 1.88 -5.23
CA ILE A 150 12.72 1.46 -6.60
C ILE A 150 12.52 2.71 -7.45
N GLY A 151 13.46 2.99 -8.35
CA GLY A 151 13.44 4.21 -9.16
C GLY A 151 12.23 4.30 -10.10
N ALA A 152 11.92 5.52 -10.51
CA ALA A 152 10.80 5.82 -11.41
C ALA A 152 10.90 5.01 -12.73
N GLY A 153 9.74 4.50 -13.21
CA GLY A 153 9.66 3.74 -14.46
C GLY A 153 10.37 2.39 -14.46
N SER A 154 10.89 1.92 -13.32
CA SER A 154 11.62 0.65 -13.25
C SER A 154 10.71 -0.56 -13.44
N VAL A 155 11.24 -1.62 -14.08
CA VAL A 155 10.56 -2.90 -14.22
C VAL A 155 11.31 -3.96 -13.40
N VAL A 156 10.69 -4.38 -12.29
CA VAL A 156 11.28 -5.31 -11.33
C VAL A 156 10.64 -6.68 -11.53
N ASN A 157 11.39 -7.60 -12.11
CA ASN A 157 10.96 -8.96 -12.45
C ASN A 157 11.82 -10.05 -11.81
N LYS A 158 12.73 -9.70 -10.89
CA LYS A 158 13.54 -10.61 -10.09
C LYS A 158 13.66 -10.10 -8.66
N SER A 159 14.02 -11.00 -7.74
CA SER A 159 14.20 -10.66 -6.31
C SER A 159 15.47 -9.84 -6.08
N PHE A 160 15.37 -8.93 -5.09
CA PHE A 160 16.46 -8.16 -4.51
C PHE A 160 16.30 -8.22 -2.99
N THR A 161 16.93 -9.20 -2.35
CA THR A 161 16.78 -9.48 -0.92
C THR A 161 17.71 -8.67 -0.02
N GLU A 162 18.63 -7.93 -0.61
CA GLU A 162 19.50 -7.00 0.10
C GLU A 162 18.67 -5.83 0.65
N ASN A 163 19.01 -5.37 1.85
CA ASN A 163 18.38 -4.21 2.47
C ASN A 163 19.09 -2.91 2.07
N ASN A 164 18.35 -1.79 2.15
CA ASN A 164 18.90 -0.44 1.99
C ASN A 164 19.66 -0.25 0.66
N ILE A 165 19.09 -0.71 -0.43
CA ILE A 165 19.65 -0.54 -1.77
C ILE A 165 18.74 0.27 -2.68
N THR A 166 19.31 0.83 -3.73
CA THR A 166 18.55 1.46 -4.82
C THR A 166 18.61 0.61 -6.06
N ILE A 167 17.44 0.32 -6.64
CA ILE A 167 17.30 -0.42 -7.90
C ILE A 167 16.58 0.43 -8.94
N VAL A 168 17.06 0.42 -10.18
CA VAL A 168 16.45 1.18 -11.30
C VAL A 168 16.59 0.44 -12.63
N GLY A 169 15.78 0.82 -13.58
CA GLY A 169 15.91 0.41 -15.01
C GLY A 169 14.93 -0.65 -15.45
N VAL A 170 15.03 -1.02 -16.75
CA VAL A 170 14.18 -2.00 -17.45
C VAL A 170 15.08 -2.99 -18.18
N PRO A 171 15.29 -4.20 -17.62
CA PRO A 171 14.93 -4.66 -16.27
C PRO A 171 15.74 -3.98 -15.17
N ALA A 172 15.17 -3.91 -13.96
CA ALA A 172 15.80 -3.26 -12.82
C ALA A 172 17.13 -3.91 -12.43
N ARG A 173 18.10 -3.06 -12.06
CA ARG A 173 19.41 -3.45 -11.55
C ARG A 173 19.75 -2.60 -10.32
N LYS A 174 20.51 -3.16 -9.40
CA LYS A 174 21.08 -2.41 -8.27
C LYS A 174 22.10 -1.39 -8.79
N ILE A 175 21.98 -0.15 -8.30
CA ILE A 175 22.89 0.95 -8.67
C ILE A 175 23.58 1.57 -7.47
N LYS A 176 23.06 1.40 -6.25
CA LYS A 176 23.64 1.95 -5.01
C LYS A 176 23.40 1.02 -3.84
N ASP A 177 24.31 1.10 -2.84
CA ASP A 177 24.21 0.48 -1.52
C ASP A 177 23.58 1.42 -0.48
N THR A 178 22.68 2.28 -0.93
CA THR A 178 21.85 3.17 -0.10
C THR A 178 20.42 3.08 -0.61
N GLY A 179 19.49 2.90 0.33
CA GLY A 179 18.07 2.78 0.04
C GLY A 179 17.32 4.09 0.21
N ASP A 180 16.13 3.98 0.82
CA ASP A 180 15.22 5.08 1.07
C ASP A 180 15.93 6.27 1.75
N PRO A 181 15.76 7.50 1.24
CA PRO A 181 16.36 8.72 1.80
C PRO A 181 15.64 9.25 3.05
N TYR A 182 14.53 8.65 3.52
CA TYR A 182 13.73 9.12 4.66
C TYR A 182 13.91 8.31 5.93
#